data_f854e5c706655f27f3034426ab02f236
#
_entry.id   f854e5c706655f27f3034426ab02f236
#
_cell.length_a   1.000
_cell.length_b   1.000
_cell.length_c   1.000
_cell.angle_alpha   90.00
_cell.angle_beta   90.00
_cell.angle_gamma   90.00
#
_symmetry.space_group_name_H-M   'P 1'
#
loop_
_entity.id
_entity.type
_entity.pdbx_description
1 polymer ?
#
loop_
_entity_poly.entity_id
_entity_poly.type
_entity_poly.pdbx_seq_one_letter_code
_entity_poly.pdbx_strand_id
1 'polypeptide(L)'
;MSDSPNEITIDNSVLVLIDHQPWVAFSVKSIDAGLLVNNLAGIAASARALDVPIILTTVGAEGGGLKDPLINGITEVLPDVTPIDRVSTNAWEDIRPAVEATGRRTLLIAGLWTEVCLAQTAVSAIAEGYRVFFISDCSGGMSDEAHEDAKARLELLRRDGPTAAAFTFRAPFPAPGGSRSSQPVADDWFCPT
;
A
#
# COMPACT_ATOMS: atom_id res chain seq x y z
N MET A 1 10.17 -25.22 -9.08
CA MET A 1 8.91 -24.62 -8.63
C MET A 1 8.55 -23.61 -9.71
N SER A 2 7.41 -23.75 -10.38
CA SER A 2 7.03 -22.83 -11.46
C SER A 2 6.48 -21.59 -10.81
N ASP A 3 7.20 -20.47 -10.89
CA ASP A 3 6.64 -19.16 -10.49
C ASP A 3 5.42 -18.87 -11.35
N SER A 4 4.24 -18.99 -10.77
CA SER A 4 3.04 -18.51 -11.43
C SER A 4 3.21 -17.00 -11.60
N PRO A 5 2.99 -16.43 -12.80
CA PRO A 5 3.17 -15.00 -13.05
C PRO A 5 2.25 -14.12 -12.19
N ASN A 6 1.30 -14.70 -11.46
CA ASN A 6 0.36 -14.00 -10.59
C ASN A 6 0.62 -14.26 -9.08
N GLU A 7 1.69 -14.97 -8.73
CA GLU A 7 1.98 -15.29 -7.34
C GLU A 7 2.64 -14.10 -6.64
N ILE A 8 2.07 -13.67 -5.52
CA ILE A 8 2.67 -12.71 -4.60
C ILE A 8 3.47 -13.53 -3.58
N THR A 9 4.76 -13.23 -3.46
CA THR A 9 5.62 -13.87 -2.46
C THR A 9 6.37 -12.82 -1.65
N ILE A 10 6.84 -13.18 -0.47
CA ILE A 10 7.66 -12.30 0.36
C ILE A 10 8.96 -11.90 -0.35
N ASP A 11 9.49 -12.77 -1.22
CA ASP A 11 10.77 -12.55 -1.91
C ASP A 11 10.65 -11.66 -3.15
N ASN A 12 9.45 -11.53 -3.73
CA ASN A 12 9.26 -10.75 -4.95
C ASN A 12 8.53 -9.41 -4.74
N SER A 13 8.05 -9.13 -3.52
CA SER A 13 7.15 -8.02 -3.23
C SER A 13 7.81 -6.88 -2.46
N VAL A 14 7.35 -5.64 -2.71
CA VAL A 14 7.65 -4.43 -1.96
C VAL A 14 6.34 -3.83 -1.50
N LEU A 15 6.21 -3.48 -0.23
CA LEU A 15 5.07 -2.72 0.29
C LEU A 15 5.32 -1.22 0.08
N VAL A 16 4.36 -0.54 -0.57
CA VAL A 16 4.41 0.91 -0.79
C VAL A 16 3.18 1.54 -0.14
N LEU A 17 3.40 2.39 0.87
CA LEU A 17 2.35 3.12 1.56
C LEU A 17 2.44 4.61 1.22
N ILE A 18 1.43 5.11 0.50
CA ILE A 18 1.42 6.45 -0.10
C ILE A 18 0.56 7.41 0.72
N ASP A 19 1.21 8.44 1.28
CA ASP A 19 0.59 9.65 1.85
C ASP A 19 -0.47 9.39 2.94
N HIS A 20 -0.23 8.39 3.78
CA HIS A 20 -1.10 8.13 4.93
C HIS A 20 -0.86 9.16 6.04
N GLN A 21 -1.16 10.43 5.74
CA GLN A 21 -1.02 11.57 6.62
C GLN A 21 -2.40 11.97 7.20
N PRO A 22 -2.48 12.42 8.45
CA PRO A 22 -3.75 12.79 9.10
C PRO A 22 -4.60 13.77 8.27
N TRP A 23 -3.96 14.78 7.68
CA TRP A 23 -4.65 15.76 6.86
C TRP A 23 -5.27 15.16 5.59
N VAL A 24 -4.54 14.25 4.91
CA VAL A 24 -5.04 13.55 3.73
C VAL A 24 -6.18 12.61 4.14
N ALA A 25 -5.99 11.89 5.25
CA ALA A 25 -6.97 10.95 5.80
C ALA A 25 -8.27 11.64 6.26
N PHE A 26 -8.19 12.89 6.72
CA PHE A 26 -9.36 13.65 7.19
C PHE A 26 -10.47 13.80 6.13
N SER A 27 -10.11 13.88 4.87
CA SER A 27 -11.06 14.01 3.75
C SER A 27 -11.53 12.66 3.16
N VAL A 28 -11.00 11.54 3.63
CA VAL A 28 -11.42 10.20 3.19
C VAL A 28 -12.84 9.91 3.66
N LYS A 29 -13.67 9.38 2.74
CA LYS A 29 -15.08 9.01 2.97
C LYS A 29 -15.39 7.55 2.64
N SER A 30 -14.55 6.88 1.87
CA SER A 30 -14.81 5.53 1.38
C SER A 30 -14.44 4.40 2.35
N ILE A 31 -13.86 4.73 3.50
CA ILE A 31 -13.52 3.77 4.55
C ILE A 31 -13.60 4.43 5.92
N ASP A 32 -13.99 3.69 6.94
CA ASP A 32 -13.94 4.15 8.33
C ASP A 32 -12.49 4.44 8.75
N ALA A 33 -12.26 5.59 9.40
CA ALA A 33 -10.92 6.02 9.78
C ALA A 33 -10.24 5.07 10.77
N GLY A 34 -10.98 4.51 11.71
CA GLY A 34 -10.45 3.54 12.67
C GLY A 34 -10.05 2.22 11.98
N LEU A 35 -10.88 1.77 11.04
CA LEU A 35 -10.58 0.58 10.25
C LEU A 35 -9.34 0.80 9.38
N LEU A 36 -9.23 1.94 8.70
CA LEU A 36 -8.06 2.31 7.90
C LEU A 36 -6.77 2.27 8.73
N VAL A 37 -6.75 2.98 9.85
CA VAL A 37 -5.57 3.05 10.75
C VAL A 37 -5.16 1.66 11.23
N ASN A 38 -6.12 0.84 11.61
CA ASN A 38 -5.89 -0.49 12.10
C ASN A 38 -5.35 -1.45 11.03
N ASN A 39 -5.92 -1.40 9.82
CA ASN A 39 -5.44 -2.19 8.68
C ASN A 39 -4.01 -1.78 8.27
N LEU A 40 -3.72 -0.47 8.28
CA LEU A 40 -2.38 0.05 7.99
C LEU A 40 -1.34 -0.43 9.00
N ALA A 41 -1.66 -0.38 10.29
CA ALA A 41 -0.78 -0.91 11.33
C ALA A 41 -0.56 -2.43 11.14
N GLY A 42 -1.61 -3.15 10.80
CA GLY A 42 -1.54 -4.59 10.54
C GLY A 42 -0.65 -4.96 9.36
N ILE A 43 -0.86 -4.31 8.19
CA ILE A 43 -0.03 -4.61 7.00
C ILE A 43 1.43 -4.19 7.18
N ALA A 44 1.67 -3.04 7.83
CA ALA A 44 3.01 -2.57 8.12
C ALA A 44 3.77 -3.54 9.06
N ALA A 45 3.11 -3.98 10.13
CA ALA A 45 3.67 -4.96 11.07
C ALA A 45 3.97 -6.30 10.39
N SER A 46 3.09 -6.72 9.48
CA SER A 46 3.24 -7.97 8.74
C SER A 46 4.41 -7.91 7.76
N ALA A 47 4.49 -6.84 6.97
CA ALA A 47 5.59 -6.66 6.04
C ALA A 47 6.94 -6.62 6.77
N ARG A 48 7.01 -5.94 7.93
CA ARG A 48 8.19 -5.91 8.78
C ARG A 48 8.56 -7.30 9.31
N ALA A 49 7.58 -8.06 9.81
CA ALA A 49 7.80 -9.39 10.37
C ALA A 49 8.26 -10.41 9.33
N LEU A 50 7.93 -10.18 8.07
CA LEU A 50 8.28 -11.05 6.92
C LEU A 50 9.46 -10.51 6.11
N ASP A 51 10.18 -9.49 6.58
CA ASP A 51 11.32 -8.86 5.90
C ASP A 51 10.97 -8.39 4.46
N VAL A 52 9.71 -8.02 4.22
CA VAL A 52 9.29 -7.38 2.97
C VAL A 52 9.74 -5.92 3.00
N PRO A 53 10.50 -5.44 2.01
CA PRO A 53 10.88 -4.03 1.93
C PRO A 53 9.67 -3.10 1.93
N ILE A 54 9.77 -2.01 2.71
CA ILE A 54 8.70 -1.04 2.89
C ILE A 54 9.17 0.33 2.43
N ILE A 55 8.38 0.97 1.57
CA ILE A 55 8.59 2.33 1.10
C ILE A 55 7.39 3.17 1.57
N LEU A 56 7.69 4.25 2.28
CA LEU A 56 6.71 5.21 2.75
C LEU A 56 6.84 6.51 1.98
N THR A 57 5.73 7.18 1.68
CA THR A 57 5.77 8.55 1.14
C THR A 57 4.93 9.51 1.96
N THR A 58 5.30 10.78 1.87
CA THR A 58 4.51 11.93 2.31
C THR A 58 4.40 12.93 1.17
N VAL A 59 3.36 13.76 1.20
CA VAL A 59 3.21 14.87 0.27
C VAL A 59 3.26 16.20 1.03
N GLY A 60 4.28 17.02 0.73
CA GLY A 60 4.43 18.36 1.30
C GLY A 60 4.70 18.42 2.80
N ALA A 61 5.23 17.35 3.40
CA ALA A 61 5.54 17.32 4.83
C ALA A 61 6.71 18.22 5.20
N GLU A 62 7.72 18.32 4.35
CA GLU A 62 8.93 19.12 4.59
C GLU A 62 8.85 20.50 3.90
N GLY A 63 8.44 20.52 2.64
CA GLY A 63 8.44 21.73 1.80
C GLY A 63 7.09 22.40 1.58
N GLY A 64 6.00 21.76 1.96
CA GLY A 64 4.66 22.27 1.87
C GLY A 64 4.18 22.94 3.15
N GLY A 65 3.05 23.65 3.09
CA GLY A 65 2.44 24.32 4.25
C GLY A 65 1.86 23.35 5.30
N LEU A 66 1.92 22.06 5.10
CA LEU A 66 1.17 21.09 5.87
C LEU A 66 1.95 20.40 6.98
N LYS A 67 3.27 20.33 6.94
CA LYS A 67 4.16 19.70 7.96
C LYS A 67 3.52 18.51 8.70
N ASP A 68 2.83 17.68 7.96
CA ASP A 68 1.97 16.65 8.51
C ASP A 68 2.69 15.29 8.43
N PRO A 69 3.08 14.69 9.57
CA PRO A 69 3.75 13.40 9.57
C PRO A 69 2.79 12.28 9.10
N LEU A 70 3.31 11.07 8.96
CA LEU A 70 2.47 9.88 8.80
C LEU A 70 1.62 9.63 10.06
N ILE A 71 0.47 8.98 9.90
CA ILE A 71 -0.40 8.59 11.01
C ILE A 71 0.33 7.67 12.00
N ASN A 72 0.02 7.79 13.30
CA ASN A 72 0.69 7.07 14.37
C ASN A 72 0.71 5.56 14.18
N GLY A 73 -0.36 4.98 13.63
CA GLY A 73 -0.41 3.54 13.34
C GLY A 73 0.71 3.02 12.43
N ILE A 74 1.28 3.89 11.59
CA ILE A 74 2.46 3.55 10.77
C ILE A 74 3.75 3.87 11.51
N THR A 75 3.88 5.06 12.08
CA THR A 75 5.12 5.52 12.72
C THR A 75 5.50 4.71 13.96
N GLU A 76 4.53 4.21 14.70
CA GLU A 76 4.76 3.33 15.85
C GLU A 76 5.29 1.95 15.45
N VAL A 77 4.83 1.44 14.32
CA VAL A 77 5.26 0.14 13.78
C VAL A 77 6.59 0.25 13.03
N LEU A 78 6.81 1.37 12.32
CA LEU A 78 7.94 1.60 11.43
C LEU A 78 8.75 2.86 11.84
N PRO A 79 9.25 2.95 13.09
CA PRO A 79 9.92 4.17 13.57
C PRO A 79 11.27 4.44 12.90
N ASP A 80 11.84 3.45 12.24
CA ASP A 80 13.13 3.45 11.56
C ASP A 80 13.03 3.63 10.04
N VAL A 81 11.82 3.66 9.48
CA VAL A 81 11.61 3.88 8.05
C VAL A 81 11.31 5.34 7.77
N THR A 82 12.25 6.01 7.09
CA THR A 82 12.08 7.42 6.72
C THR A 82 11.21 7.53 5.46
N PRO A 83 10.11 8.31 5.49
CA PRO A 83 9.31 8.53 4.31
C PRO A 83 10.04 9.40 3.27
N ILE A 84 9.75 9.15 1.99
CA ILE A 84 10.18 9.99 0.87
C ILE A 84 9.15 11.11 0.75
N ASP A 85 9.54 12.36 1.08
CA ASP A 85 8.69 13.52 0.91
C ASP A 85 8.73 14.05 -0.53
N ARG A 86 7.59 14.51 -1.02
CA ARG A 86 7.44 15.02 -2.39
C ARG A 86 6.35 16.09 -2.49
N VAL A 87 6.23 16.72 -3.64
CA VAL A 87 5.17 17.70 -3.95
C VAL A 87 4.28 17.27 -5.11
N SER A 88 4.71 16.28 -5.89
CA SER A 88 3.92 15.70 -6.98
C SER A 88 2.82 14.79 -6.45
N THR A 89 1.67 14.74 -7.10
CA THR A 89 0.61 13.74 -6.81
C THR A 89 1.00 12.33 -7.27
N ASN A 90 1.86 12.22 -8.28
CA ASN A 90 2.40 10.93 -8.72
C ASN A 90 3.72 10.65 -7.98
N ALA A 91 3.72 9.66 -7.10
CA ALA A 91 4.90 9.30 -6.32
C ALA A 91 5.93 8.47 -7.10
N TRP A 92 5.61 7.98 -8.29
CA TRP A 92 6.43 6.98 -8.98
C TRP A 92 7.87 7.46 -9.23
N GLU A 93 8.04 8.67 -9.74
CA GLU A 93 9.38 9.20 -10.04
C GLU A 93 10.25 9.29 -8.79
N ASP A 94 9.66 9.61 -7.65
CA ASP A 94 10.37 9.79 -6.38
C ASP A 94 10.71 8.45 -5.72
N ILE A 95 9.81 7.45 -5.80
CA ILE A 95 10.00 6.15 -5.16
C ILE A 95 10.73 5.13 -6.05
N ARG A 96 10.74 5.31 -7.37
CA ARG A 96 11.33 4.37 -8.33
C ARG A 96 12.76 3.97 -7.96
N PRO A 97 13.68 4.87 -7.61
CA PRO A 97 15.04 4.47 -7.23
C PRO A 97 15.07 3.54 -6.01
N ALA A 98 14.20 3.78 -5.03
CA ALA A 98 14.10 2.93 -3.85
C ALA A 98 13.51 1.56 -4.18
N VAL A 99 12.51 1.49 -5.07
CA VAL A 99 11.96 0.23 -5.56
C VAL A 99 13.01 -0.56 -6.34
N GLU A 100 13.72 0.07 -7.27
CA GLU A 100 14.78 -0.55 -8.07
C GLU A 100 15.90 -1.12 -7.20
N ALA A 101 16.27 -0.41 -6.13
CA ALA A 101 17.29 -0.86 -5.19
C ALA A 101 16.91 -2.18 -4.48
N THR A 102 15.63 -2.52 -4.39
CA THR A 102 15.19 -3.82 -3.84
C THR A 102 15.40 -5.00 -4.80
N GLY A 103 15.56 -4.74 -6.09
CA GLY A 103 15.59 -5.74 -7.15
C GLY A 103 14.25 -6.43 -7.41
N ARG A 104 13.18 -6.03 -6.73
CA ARG A 104 11.85 -6.66 -6.78
C ARG A 104 10.96 -5.98 -7.82
N ARG A 105 10.01 -6.73 -8.37
CA ARG A 105 9.15 -6.27 -9.48
C ARG A 105 7.64 -6.32 -9.17
N THR A 106 7.27 -6.65 -7.94
CA THR A 106 5.88 -6.70 -7.47
C THR A 106 5.67 -5.65 -6.40
N LEU A 107 4.70 -4.76 -6.61
CA LEU A 107 4.34 -3.71 -5.67
C LEU A 107 3.00 -4.04 -5.01
N LEU A 108 3.00 -4.13 -3.70
CA LEU A 108 1.80 -4.11 -2.86
C LEU A 108 1.57 -2.66 -2.47
N ILE A 109 0.57 -2.01 -3.09
CA ILE A 109 0.41 -0.56 -2.99
C ILE A 109 -0.88 -0.19 -2.26
N ALA A 110 -0.77 0.67 -1.26
CA ALA A 110 -1.89 1.33 -0.60
C ALA A 110 -1.67 2.83 -0.54
N GLY A 111 -2.72 3.62 -0.52
CA GLY A 111 -2.52 5.07 -0.50
C GLY A 111 -3.77 5.92 -0.38
N LEU A 112 -3.54 7.15 -0.03
CA LEU A 112 -4.52 8.22 0.03
C LEU A 112 -4.12 9.35 -0.94
N TRP A 113 -4.99 9.84 -1.82
CA TRP A 113 -6.31 9.29 -2.08
C TRP A 113 -6.19 8.25 -3.20
N THR A 114 -7.05 7.25 -3.17
CA THR A 114 -7.05 6.16 -4.15
C THR A 114 -7.07 6.66 -5.59
N GLU A 115 -7.95 7.62 -5.88
CA GLU A 115 -8.18 8.20 -7.21
C GLU A 115 -7.07 9.15 -7.68
N VAL A 116 -6.20 9.60 -6.77
CA VAL A 116 -5.14 10.59 -7.06
C VAL A 116 -3.76 9.94 -6.91
N CYS A 117 -3.16 10.02 -5.74
CA CYS A 117 -1.76 9.64 -5.55
C CYS A 117 -1.53 8.15 -5.82
N LEU A 118 -2.41 7.29 -5.33
CA LEU A 118 -2.27 5.86 -5.54
C LEU A 118 -2.46 5.50 -7.03
N ALA A 119 -3.58 5.92 -7.65
CA ALA A 119 -3.89 5.53 -9.02
C ALA A 119 -2.83 6.01 -10.02
N GLN A 120 -2.32 7.23 -9.88
CA GLN A 120 -1.28 7.77 -10.76
C GLN A 120 0.03 7.00 -10.61
N THR A 121 0.44 6.73 -9.38
CA THR A 121 1.65 5.97 -9.09
C THR A 121 1.54 4.54 -9.64
N ALA A 122 0.42 3.88 -9.42
CA ALA A 122 0.17 2.53 -9.92
C ALA A 122 0.23 2.47 -11.46
N VAL A 123 -0.42 3.41 -12.16
CA VAL A 123 -0.40 3.50 -13.62
C VAL A 123 1.02 3.65 -14.15
N SER A 124 1.82 4.53 -13.55
CA SER A 124 3.22 4.75 -13.96
C SER A 124 4.08 3.51 -13.74
N ALA A 125 3.96 2.86 -12.60
CA ALA A 125 4.68 1.63 -12.30
C ALA A 125 4.31 0.49 -13.28
N ILE A 126 3.01 0.34 -13.61
CA ILE A 126 2.53 -0.64 -14.58
C ILE A 126 3.12 -0.37 -15.97
N ALA A 127 3.18 0.90 -16.40
CA ALA A 127 3.75 1.28 -17.69
C ALA A 127 5.24 0.91 -17.82
N GLU A 128 5.97 0.85 -16.69
CA GLU A 128 7.36 0.40 -16.64
C GLU A 128 7.52 -1.12 -16.37
N GLY A 129 6.42 -1.87 -16.45
CA GLY A 129 6.41 -3.34 -16.38
C GLY A 129 6.48 -3.90 -14.95
N TYR A 130 6.13 -3.12 -13.93
CA TYR A 130 5.94 -3.62 -12.58
C TYR A 130 4.57 -4.29 -12.43
N ARG A 131 4.52 -5.33 -11.63
CA ARG A 131 3.25 -5.91 -11.19
C ARG A 131 2.75 -5.10 -10.00
N VAL A 132 1.51 -4.64 -10.07
CA VAL A 132 0.93 -3.82 -9.01
C VAL A 132 -0.29 -4.50 -8.42
N PHE A 133 -0.28 -4.69 -7.12
CA PHE A 133 -1.39 -5.20 -6.35
C PHE A 133 -1.90 -4.11 -5.42
N PHE A 134 -3.11 -3.68 -5.63
CA PHE A 134 -3.74 -2.62 -4.88
C PHE A 134 -4.42 -3.17 -3.63
N ILE A 135 -4.11 -2.59 -2.47
CA ILE A 135 -4.66 -2.99 -1.17
C ILE A 135 -5.83 -2.06 -0.83
N SER A 136 -7.04 -2.49 -1.14
CA SER A 136 -8.23 -1.63 -1.09
C SER A 136 -8.64 -1.21 0.32
N ASP A 137 -8.51 -2.09 1.30
CA ASP A 137 -8.85 -1.84 2.70
C ASP A 137 -7.76 -1.11 3.52
N CYS A 138 -6.63 -0.83 2.88
CA CYS A 138 -5.57 0.07 3.35
C CYS A 138 -5.52 1.38 2.56
N SER A 139 -6.54 1.66 1.74
CA SER A 139 -6.63 2.84 0.89
C SER A 139 -7.99 3.51 1.03
N GLY A 140 -8.06 4.78 0.68
CA GLY A 140 -9.31 5.51 0.76
C GLY A 140 -9.38 6.67 -0.21
N GLY A 141 -10.58 6.93 -0.72
CA GLY A 141 -10.90 8.04 -1.61
C GLY A 141 -11.74 9.12 -0.94
N MET A 142 -11.88 10.24 -1.59
CA MET A 142 -12.70 11.39 -1.13
C MET A 142 -14.20 11.08 -1.16
N SER A 143 -14.61 10.05 -1.93
CA SER A 143 -15.96 9.49 -1.93
C SER A 143 -15.90 7.99 -2.26
N ASP A 144 -16.97 7.25 -1.96
CA ASP A 144 -17.12 5.85 -2.37
C ASP A 144 -17.01 5.73 -3.88
N GLU A 145 -17.68 6.60 -4.64
CA GLU A 145 -17.68 6.61 -6.10
C GLU A 145 -16.25 6.80 -6.66
N ALA A 146 -15.50 7.81 -6.17
CA ALA A 146 -14.14 8.07 -6.62
C ALA A 146 -13.19 6.89 -6.32
N HIS A 147 -13.36 6.26 -5.16
CA HIS A 147 -12.60 5.07 -4.78
C HIS A 147 -12.90 3.89 -5.71
N GLU A 148 -14.17 3.58 -5.96
CA GLU A 148 -14.57 2.48 -6.83
C GLU A 148 -14.19 2.72 -8.30
N ASP A 149 -14.33 3.96 -8.80
CA ASP A 149 -13.88 4.33 -10.14
C ASP A 149 -12.36 4.15 -10.32
N ALA A 150 -11.58 4.51 -9.31
CA ALA A 150 -10.14 4.29 -9.32
C ALA A 150 -9.79 2.80 -9.34
N LYS A 151 -10.47 1.97 -8.56
CA LYS A 151 -10.32 0.51 -8.58
C LYS A 151 -10.64 -0.05 -9.95
N ALA A 152 -11.80 0.32 -10.51
CA ALA A 152 -12.21 -0.11 -11.84
C ALA A 152 -11.20 0.27 -12.93
N ARG A 153 -10.64 1.49 -12.84
CA ARG A 153 -9.58 1.95 -13.74
C ARG A 153 -8.33 1.07 -13.66
N LEU A 154 -7.89 0.73 -12.45
CA LEU A 154 -6.72 -0.13 -12.26
C LEU A 154 -6.98 -1.56 -12.73
N GLU A 155 -8.19 -2.07 -12.55
CA GLU A 155 -8.59 -3.39 -13.07
C GLU A 155 -8.61 -3.45 -14.59
N LEU A 156 -8.99 -2.37 -15.28
CA LEU A 156 -8.95 -2.29 -16.75
C LEU A 156 -7.52 -2.42 -17.27
N LEU A 157 -6.54 -1.82 -16.59
CA LEU A 157 -5.12 -1.94 -16.96
C LEU A 157 -4.59 -3.38 -16.87
N ARG A 158 -5.24 -4.24 -16.07
CA ARG A 158 -4.94 -5.68 -15.98
C ARG A 158 -5.33 -6.44 -17.24
N ARG A 159 -6.40 -6.02 -17.94
CA ARG A 159 -6.91 -6.70 -19.13
C ARG A 159 -5.98 -6.59 -20.32
N ASP A 160 -5.22 -5.49 -20.39
CA ASP A 160 -4.34 -5.18 -21.50
C ASP A 160 -2.88 -5.59 -21.26
N GLY A 161 -2.57 -6.18 -20.08
CA GLY A 161 -1.23 -6.60 -19.71
C GLY A 161 -1.21 -7.57 -18.51
N PRO A 162 -0.10 -8.26 -18.24
CA PRO A 162 -0.03 -9.34 -17.24
C PRO A 162 -0.01 -8.85 -15.77
N THR A 163 -0.38 -7.60 -15.41
CA THR A 163 0.29 -6.97 -14.30
C THR A 163 -0.52 -6.14 -13.29
N ALA A 164 -1.83 -6.15 -13.28
CA ALA A 164 -2.57 -5.50 -12.20
C ALA A 164 -3.69 -6.40 -11.65
N ALA A 165 -3.76 -6.57 -10.35
CA ALA A 165 -4.89 -7.16 -9.68
C ALA A 165 -5.25 -6.32 -8.46
N ALA A 166 -6.54 -6.06 -8.23
CA ALA A 166 -7.01 -5.54 -6.98
C ALA A 166 -7.04 -6.68 -5.95
N PHE A 167 -6.49 -6.42 -4.77
CA PHE A 167 -6.58 -7.31 -3.64
C PHE A 167 -7.30 -6.60 -2.48
N THR A 168 -8.15 -7.33 -1.79
CA THR A 168 -8.57 -6.96 -0.46
C THR A 168 -7.68 -7.70 0.52
N PHE A 169 -6.87 -6.97 1.24
CA PHE A 169 -6.10 -7.54 2.34
C PHE A 169 -7.00 -7.59 3.57
N ARG A 170 -7.35 -8.77 4.01
CA ARG A 170 -7.92 -8.94 5.35
C ARG A 170 -6.78 -9.27 6.29
N ALA A 171 -6.29 -8.26 7.01
CA ALA A 171 -5.40 -8.52 8.12
C ALA A 171 -6.09 -9.48 9.11
N PRO A 172 -5.48 -10.62 9.46
CA PRO A 172 -5.96 -11.40 10.57
C PRO A 172 -5.76 -10.55 11.83
N PHE A 173 -6.85 -10.10 12.43
CA PHE A 173 -6.81 -9.42 13.71
C PHE A 173 -6.29 -10.37 14.77
N PRO A 174 -5.21 -10.05 15.49
CA PRO A 174 -5.04 -10.62 16.79
C PRO A 174 -6.14 -10.03 17.68
N ALA A 175 -7.05 -10.87 18.15
CA ALA A 175 -8.00 -10.47 19.16
C ALA A 175 -7.23 -9.85 20.35
N PRO A 176 -7.70 -8.72 20.92
CA PRO A 176 -7.05 -8.13 22.08
C PRO A 176 -7.02 -9.17 23.22
N GLY A 177 -5.82 -9.60 23.63
CA GLY A 177 -5.60 -10.52 24.74
C GLY A 177 -5.22 -11.96 24.40
N GLY A 178 -5.05 -12.33 23.13
CA GLY A 178 -4.58 -13.67 22.75
C GLY A 178 -3.06 -13.83 22.91
N SER A 179 -2.63 -14.74 23.76
CA SER A 179 -1.23 -15.16 23.86
C SER A 179 -0.72 -15.70 22.53
N ARG A 180 0.46 -15.28 22.12
CA ARG A 180 1.13 -15.77 20.90
C ARG A 180 1.28 -17.29 20.97
N SER A 181 0.46 -18.01 20.22
CA SER A 181 0.79 -19.38 19.83
C SER A 181 1.66 -19.30 18.59
N SER A 182 2.79 -19.97 18.65
CA SER A 182 3.79 -20.09 17.59
C SER A 182 3.25 -20.95 16.45
N GLN A 183 2.42 -20.39 15.56
CA GLN A 183 2.07 -21.02 14.29
C GLN A 183 2.54 -20.13 13.13
N PRO A 184 3.12 -20.71 12.06
CA PRO A 184 3.54 -19.95 10.91
C PRO A 184 2.32 -19.39 10.19
N VAL A 185 2.27 -18.07 10.06
CA VAL A 185 1.16 -17.28 9.48
C VAL A 185 1.21 -17.29 7.94
N ALA A 186 2.00 -18.16 7.33
CA ALA A 186 2.35 -18.05 5.91
C ALA A 186 1.28 -18.53 4.92
N ASP A 187 0.35 -19.40 5.33
CA ASP A 187 -0.52 -20.09 4.37
C ASP A 187 -1.93 -19.49 4.21
N ASP A 188 -2.36 -18.59 5.12
CA ASP A 188 -3.73 -18.03 5.11
C ASP A 188 -3.83 -16.59 4.56
N TRP A 189 -2.74 -16.02 4.05
CA TRP A 189 -2.66 -14.61 3.68
C TRP A 189 -3.19 -14.29 2.29
N PHE A 190 -3.38 -15.30 1.46
CA PHE A 190 -3.77 -15.12 0.07
C PHE A 190 -4.98 -16.00 -0.28
N CYS A 191 -6.19 -15.51 -0.08
CA CYS A 191 -7.39 -16.11 -0.64
C CYS A 191 -7.77 -15.36 -1.93
N PRO A 192 -7.68 -15.98 -3.13
CA PRO A 192 -8.24 -15.41 -4.34
C PRO A 192 -9.76 -15.54 -4.29
N THR A 193 -10.48 -14.43 -4.47
CA THR A 193 -11.93 -14.42 -4.75
C THR A 193 -12.16 -14.58 -6.24
#